data_a0fcedd7fa1aa509ecd9203054a1f005
#
_entry.id   a0fcedd7fa1aa509ecd9203054a1f005
#
_cell.length_a   1.000
_cell.length_b   1.000
_cell.length_c   1.000
_cell.angle_alpha   90.00
_cell.angle_beta   90.00
_cell.angle_gamma   90.00
#
_symmetry.space_group_name_H-M   'P 1'
#
loop_
_entity.id
_entity.type
_entity.pdbx_description
1 polymer ?
#
loop_
_entity_poly.entity_id
_entity_poly.type
_entity_poly.pdbx_seq_one_letter_code
_entity_poly.pdbx_strand_id
1 'polypeptide(L)'
;MRAPFWSGAVPVIVDNAMGRLWWRRTPHQVAVSSPARGGRTAYAALAVLAAGSLLSYIPGPLRGDVSYGPAKATAAFHHIVLPDLAVFQAGGISHASLDRIRAIHGVGQFIALDGAQVTSRGARVNVIGVNPQQFRSWTPLDTASDQKLWNALDAGGFIASTQAQRKLRLHQGRAYSLTGAATVSLDFAGAAPLGMTGIDMVVSNQVSARLGLIHHLAALISAPGLSMARLRHDVRAALHGTAAKLIRLRPRHAPPIVAGHIPAGKPASYIQLFQESAALYCPGLPWEVLAAIGQIESGWGANTGPSTAGALGPMQFLPSTWAEWGISGFGDQGPPDIMDPFDAVPSAARYLCAAGGSTAAGLPRAIFAYNHAVWYVNEVLALARQYQQAYG
;
A
#
# COMPACT_ATOMS: atom_id res chain seq x y z
N MET A 1 -8.46 36.97 6.58
CA MET A 1 -8.23 36.05 5.47
C MET A 1 -7.71 34.75 6.07
N ARG A 2 -8.51 33.70 6.06
CA ARG A 2 -8.15 32.38 6.68
C ARG A 2 -7.63 31.45 5.60
N ALA A 3 -6.42 30.95 5.78
CA ALA A 3 -5.83 29.94 4.94
C ALA A 3 -6.44 28.54 5.26
N PRO A 4 -6.63 27.64 4.26
CA PRO A 4 -7.19 26.34 4.52
C PRO A 4 -6.11 25.36 5.01
N PHE A 5 -6.44 24.62 6.07
CA PHE A 5 -5.67 23.50 6.60
C PHE A 5 -5.60 22.34 5.57
N TRP A 6 -4.41 21.95 5.20
CA TRP A 6 -4.15 20.72 4.43
C TRP A 6 -3.89 19.59 5.41
N SER A 7 -4.80 18.64 5.50
CA SER A 7 -4.57 17.36 6.16
C SER A 7 -3.90 16.41 5.18
N GLY A 8 -2.62 16.10 5.41
CA GLY A 8 -1.82 15.23 4.58
C GLY A 8 -2.26 13.76 4.68
N ALA A 9 -2.88 13.26 3.62
CA ALA A 9 -2.93 11.83 3.33
C ALA A 9 -1.92 11.56 2.22
N VAL A 10 -1.02 10.62 2.46
CA VAL A 10 0.00 10.19 1.51
C VAL A 10 -0.67 9.70 0.23
N PRO A 11 -0.44 10.31 -0.92
CA PRO A 11 -0.76 9.65 -2.16
C PRO A 11 0.42 8.73 -2.52
N VAL A 12 0.26 7.42 -2.42
CA VAL A 12 0.74 6.65 -3.57
C VAL A 12 0.11 7.36 -4.75
N ILE A 13 0.90 8.01 -5.61
CA ILE A 13 0.40 8.73 -6.78
C ILE A 13 -0.19 7.67 -7.73
N VAL A 14 -1.37 7.24 -7.37
CA VAL A 14 -2.32 6.70 -8.31
C VAL A 14 -2.91 7.96 -8.92
N ASP A 15 -2.62 8.20 -10.20
CA ASP A 15 -3.18 9.25 -11.01
C ASP A 15 -4.61 9.56 -10.52
N ASN A 16 -4.92 10.83 -10.20
CA ASN A 16 -6.19 11.25 -9.59
C ASN A 16 -7.44 10.81 -10.39
N ALA A 17 -7.26 10.38 -11.63
CA ALA A 17 -8.24 9.67 -12.45
C ALA A 17 -8.62 8.28 -11.92
N MET A 18 -7.77 7.61 -11.10
CA MET A 18 -7.98 6.22 -10.68
C MET A 18 -8.95 6.06 -9.51
N GLY A 19 -8.92 6.91 -8.52
CA GLY A 19 -9.91 6.89 -7.42
C GLY A 19 -11.33 7.14 -7.93
N ARG A 20 -11.47 7.85 -9.05
CA ARG A 20 -12.75 8.12 -9.69
C ARG A 20 -13.21 7.04 -10.68
N LEU A 21 -12.29 6.24 -11.23
CA LEU A 21 -12.61 5.21 -12.22
C LEU A 21 -13.01 3.87 -11.60
N TRP A 22 -12.60 3.60 -10.37
CA TRP A 22 -13.01 2.37 -9.70
C TRP A 22 -14.48 2.41 -9.26
N TRP A 23 -15.00 3.62 -8.88
CA TRP A 23 -16.26 3.73 -8.16
C TRP A 23 -17.05 5.00 -8.52
N ARG A 24 -17.33 5.26 -9.80
CA ARG A 24 -18.19 6.38 -10.20
C ARG A 24 -19.65 6.15 -9.81
N ARG A 25 -20.24 7.17 -9.19
CA ARG A 25 -21.68 7.29 -8.96
C ARG A 25 -22.43 7.20 -10.29
N THR A 26 -23.46 6.39 -10.35
CA THR A 26 -24.52 6.53 -11.36
C THR A 26 -25.38 7.74 -10.98
N PRO A 27 -25.66 8.67 -11.88
CA PRO A 27 -26.69 9.67 -11.64
C PRO A 27 -28.06 9.02 -11.83
N HIS A 28 -28.95 9.22 -10.86
CA HIS A 28 -30.37 9.10 -11.10
C HIS A 28 -30.79 10.30 -11.94
N GLN A 29 -31.31 10.11 -13.11
CA GLN A 29 -32.63 10.56 -13.54
C GLN A 29 -32.83 10.21 -15.00
N VAL A 30 -33.97 9.60 -15.24
CA VAL A 30 -34.53 9.24 -16.54
C VAL A 30 -35.10 10.52 -17.15
N ALA A 31 -34.66 10.88 -18.35
CA ALA A 31 -35.42 11.65 -19.29
C ALA A 31 -35.20 11.04 -20.68
N VAL A 32 -36.30 10.58 -21.25
CA VAL A 32 -36.40 9.97 -22.58
C VAL A 32 -36.32 11.05 -23.65
N SER A 33 -35.38 10.95 -24.57
CA SER A 33 -35.54 11.37 -25.94
C SER A 33 -34.44 10.78 -26.84
N SER A 34 -34.84 10.16 -27.90
CA SER A 34 -34.03 9.47 -28.94
C SER A 34 -33.43 10.44 -29.97
N PRO A 35 -32.75 9.96 -31.05
CA PRO A 35 -31.35 9.53 -31.07
C PRO A 35 -30.49 10.36 -32.03
N ALA A 36 -29.20 10.45 -31.81
CA ALA A 36 -28.26 10.81 -32.86
C ALA A 36 -26.98 9.93 -32.78
N ARG A 37 -26.59 9.45 -33.94
CA ARG A 37 -25.49 8.51 -34.24
C ARG A 37 -24.12 9.03 -33.84
N GLY A 38 -23.25 8.15 -33.38
CA GLY A 38 -21.82 8.26 -33.61
C GLY A 38 -20.97 8.09 -32.34
N GLY A 39 -20.11 7.07 -32.29
CA GLY A 39 -18.99 6.99 -31.38
C GLY A 39 -19.06 5.85 -30.38
N ARG A 40 -18.71 4.63 -30.78
CA ARG A 40 -18.45 3.50 -29.91
C ARG A 40 -17.17 3.73 -29.13
N THR A 41 -17.25 4.06 -27.87
CA THR A 41 -16.16 3.90 -26.92
C THR A 41 -16.66 3.23 -25.65
N ALA A 42 -15.93 2.23 -25.25
CA ALA A 42 -16.16 1.23 -24.23
C ALA A 42 -16.53 1.79 -22.83
N TYR A 43 -17.83 1.92 -22.54
CA TYR A 43 -18.37 2.22 -21.21
C TYR A 43 -19.37 1.17 -20.70
N ALA A 44 -19.31 -0.05 -21.21
CA ALA A 44 -20.34 -1.06 -20.97
C ALA A 44 -20.07 -2.03 -19.78
N ALA A 45 -19.03 -1.87 -19.02
CA ALA A 45 -18.64 -2.87 -18.00
C ALA A 45 -19.15 -2.60 -16.58
N LEU A 46 -19.89 -1.52 -16.33
CA LEU A 46 -20.38 -1.19 -14.96
C LEU A 46 -21.90 -1.26 -14.79
N ALA A 47 -22.66 -1.55 -15.85
CA ALA A 47 -24.12 -1.62 -15.80
C ALA A 47 -24.71 -3.01 -15.46
N VAL A 48 -23.87 -4.04 -15.35
CA VAL A 48 -24.35 -5.44 -15.14
C VAL A 48 -24.71 -5.77 -13.69
N LEU A 49 -24.38 -4.92 -12.74
CA LEU A 49 -24.77 -5.15 -11.33
C LEU A 49 -26.12 -4.57 -10.92
N ALA A 50 -26.89 -3.97 -11.83
CA ALA A 50 -28.19 -3.38 -11.54
C ALA A 50 -29.40 -4.13 -12.14
N ALA A 51 -29.21 -5.20 -12.89
CA ALA A 51 -30.29 -6.01 -13.43
C ALA A 51 -30.32 -7.38 -12.74
N GLY A 52 -30.94 -7.41 -11.56
CA GLY A 52 -31.29 -8.65 -10.87
C GLY A 52 -32.41 -9.36 -11.63
N SER A 53 -32.08 -10.42 -12.35
CA SER A 53 -33.09 -11.38 -12.79
C SER A 53 -33.33 -12.37 -11.67
N LEU A 54 -34.57 -12.39 -11.21
CA LEU A 54 -35.18 -13.36 -10.29
C LEU A 54 -34.99 -14.79 -10.81
N LEU A 55 -34.08 -15.53 -10.25
CA LEU A 55 -34.12 -16.99 -10.22
C LEU A 55 -34.18 -17.39 -8.75
N SER A 56 -35.39 -17.79 -8.35
CA SER A 56 -35.70 -18.32 -7.02
C SER A 56 -34.97 -19.65 -6.85
N TYR A 57 -33.84 -19.63 -6.15
CA TYR A 57 -33.25 -20.82 -5.56
C TYR A 57 -33.59 -20.78 -4.06
N ILE A 58 -34.41 -21.70 -3.61
CA ILE A 58 -34.72 -21.91 -2.19
C ILE A 58 -33.65 -22.87 -1.64
N PRO A 59 -32.74 -22.43 -0.81
CA PRO A 59 -31.92 -23.37 -0.04
C PRO A 59 -32.70 -23.76 1.23
N GLY A 60 -32.80 -25.06 1.43
CA GLY A 60 -33.32 -25.61 2.70
C GLY A 60 -32.42 -25.24 3.87
N PRO A 61 -32.91 -25.37 5.12
CA PRO A 61 -32.19 -24.92 6.29
C PRO A 61 -30.98 -25.82 6.55
N LEU A 62 -29.78 -25.32 6.30
CA LEU A 62 -28.55 -25.91 6.81
C LEU A 62 -28.43 -25.54 8.28
N ARG A 63 -29.01 -26.36 9.18
CA ARG A 63 -28.55 -26.42 10.57
C ARG A 63 -27.20 -27.11 10.59
N GLY A 64 -26.17 -26.34 10.82
CA GLY A 64 -24.85 -26.82 11.18
C GLY A 64 -24.25 -25.77 12.10
N ASP A 65 -24.26 -26.01 13.40
CA ASP A 65 -23.46 -25.27 14.37
C ASP A 65 -21.99 -25.47 13.98
N VAL A 66 -21.42 -24.50 13.25
CA VAL A 66 -19.99 -24.46 13.02
C VAL A 66 -19.39 -23.90 14.30
N SER A 67 -18.94 -24.79 15.18
CA SER A 67 -18.07 -24.46 16.29
C SER A 67 -16.79 -23.87 15.72
N TYR A 68 -16.61 -22.56 15.84
CA TYR A 68 -15.36 -21.91 15.54
C TYR A 68 -14.34 -22.31 16.63
N GLY A 69 -13.40 -23.18 16.27
CA GLY A 69 -12.21 -23.39 17.09
C GLY A 69 -11.49 -22.06 17.33
N PRO A 70 -10.67 -21.95 18.38
CA PRO A 70 -9.96 -20.71 18.68
C PRO A 70 -9.17 -20.25 17.44
N ALA A 71 -9.37 -18.99 17.04
CA ALA A 71 -8.67 -18.39 15.92
C ALA A 71 -7.16 -18.58 16.11
N LYS A 72 -6.49 -19.21 15.14
CA LYS A 72 -5.04 -19.34 15.15
C LYS A 72 -4.47 -17.93 15.16
N ALA A 73 -3.62 -17.64 16.14
CA ALA A 73 -2.94 -16.34 16.18
C ALA A 73 -2.24 -16.06 14.85
N THR A 74 -2.51 -14.88 14.28
CA THR A 74 -1.87 -14.47 13.03
C THR A 74 -0.35 -14.48 13.21
N ALA A 75 0.37 -15.13 12.30
CA ALA A 75 1.83 -15.24 12.37
C ALA A 75 2.49 -13.86 12.53
N ALA A 76 3.62 -13.82 13.22
CA ALA A 76 4.38 -12.59 13.42
C ALA A 76 4.76 -11.98 12.06
N PHE A 77 4.67 -10.67 11.96
CA PHE A 77 5.07 -9.92 10.77
C PHE A 77 6.60 -9.99 10.56
N HIS A 78 7.04 -10.24 9.34
CA HIS A 78 8.46 -10.44 9.03
C HIS A 78 9.01 -9.51 7.95
N HIS A 79 8.21 -9.00 7.03
CA HIS A 79 8.67 -8.11 5.95
C HIS A 79 7.51 -7.35 5.29
N ILE A 80 7.81 -6.21 4.69
CA ILE A 80 6.89 -5.45 3.82
C ILE A 80 7.12 -5.82 2.36
N VAL A 81 6.05 -5.82 1.60
CA VAL A 81 6.07 -6.01 0.15
C VAL A 81 5.56 -4.74 -0.52
N LEU A 82 6.38 -4.16 -1.38
CA LEU A 82 5.99 -2.99 -2.15
C LEU A 82 5.38 -3.43 -3.49
N PRO A 83 4.12 -3.08 -3.76
CA PRO A 83 3.50 -3.44 -5.02
C PRO A 83 4.00 -2.56 -6.17
N ASP A 84 4.40 -3.18 -7.26
CA ASP A 84 4.82 -2.50 -8.50
C ASP A 84 3.66 -2.29 -9.46
N LEU A 85 2.78 -3.29 -9.54
CA LEU A 85 1.66 -3.33 -10.48
C LEU A 85 0.43 -3.92 -9.79
N ALA A 86 -0.73 -3.31 -10.03
CA ALA A 86 -2.02 -3.93 -9.75
C ALA A 86 -2.70 -4.32 -11.05
N VAL A 87 -3.32 -5.50 -11.05
CA VAL A 87 -4.20 -6.01 -12.11
C VAL A 87 -5.62 -5.97 -11.58
N PHE A 88 -6.55 -5.51 -12.39
CA PHE A 88 -7.95 -5.48 -12.05
C PHE A 88 -8.80 -6.04 -13.21
N GLN A 89 -9.71 -6.96 -12.90
CA GLN A 89 -10.63 -7.56 -13.85
C GLN A 89 -12.04 -7.64 -13.27
N ALA A 90 -13.00 -6.98 -13.88
CA ALA A 90 -14.35 -6.80 -13.34
C ALA A 90 -15.09 -8.13 -13.02
N GLY A 91 -14.83 -9.18 -13.77
CA GLY A 91 -15.41 -10.52 -13.54
C GLY A 91 -14.55 -11.45 -12.67
N GLY A 92 -13.46 -10.95 -12.11
CA GLY A 92 -12.46 -11.75 -11.42
C GLY A 92 -11.39 -12.33 -12.37
N ILE A 93 -10.19 -12.51 -11.85
CA ILE A 93 -9.04 -13.08 -12.59
C ILE A 93 -9.10 -14.60 -12.42
N SER A 94 -9.04 -15.34 -13.52
CA SER A 94 -9.08 -16.81 -13.46
C SER A 94 -7.85 -17.38 -12.76
N HIS A 95 -7.98 -18.52 -12.08
CA HIS A 95 -6.86 -19.21 -11.44
C HIS A 95 -5.70 -19.47 -12.42
N ALA A 96 -6.01 -19.93 -13.64
CA ALA A 96 -4.99 -20.15 -14.65
C ALA A 96 -4.22 -18.87 -15.03
N SER A 97 -4.88 -17.71 -15.05
CA SER A 97 -4.21 -16.42 -15.29
C SER A 97 -3.36 -16.00 -14.08
N LEU A 98 -3.85 -16.22 -12.86
CA LEU A 98 -3.08 -15.95 -11.64
C LEU A 98 -1.82 -16.81 -11.57
N ASP A 99 -1.92 -18.10 -11.92
CA ASP A 99 -0.78 -19.02 -11.94
C ASP A 99 0.26 -18.62 -12.99
N ARG A 100 -0.18 -18.20 -14.18
CA ARG A 100 0.74 -17.68 -15.20
C ARG A 100 1.42 -16.38 -14.77
N ILE A 101 0.69 -15.47 -14.11
CA ILE A 101 1.28 -14.22 -13.57
C ILE A 101 2.33 -14.56 -12.51
N ARG A 102 2.02 -15.48 -11.60
CA ARG A 102 2.96 -15.93 -10.57
C ARG A 102 4.22 -16.59 -11.14
N ALA A 103 4.09 -17.27 -12.27
CA ALA A 103 5.19 -17.96 -12.97
C ALA A 103 6.08 -17.00 -13.80
N ILE A 104 5.74 -15.72 -13.92
CA ILE A 104 6.58 -14.75 -14.64
C ILE A 104 7.93 -14.66 -13.93
N HIS A 105 9.02 -14.92 -14.66
CA HIS A 105 10.37 -14.80 -14.13
C HIS A 105 10.62 -13.35 -13.65
N GLY A 106 11.07 -13.19 -12.40
CA GLY A 106 11.30 -11.89 -11.76
C GLY A 106 10.10 -11.33 -10.96
N VAL A 107 8.95 -12.03 -10.94
CA VAL A 107 7.90 -11.75 -9.95
C VAL A 107 8.34 -12.35 -8.61
N GLY A 108 8.63 -11.48 -7.65
CA GLY A 108 9.08 -11.87 -6.31
C GLY A 108 7.94 -12.19 -5.35
N GLN A 109 6.89 -11.36 -5.39
CA GLN A 109 5.72 -11.49 -4.52
C GLN A 109 4.43 -11.23 -5.30
N PHE A 110 3.37 -11.91 -4.88
CA PHE A 110 2.07 -11.86 -5.55
C PHE A 110 0.95 -12.14 -4.55
N ILE A 111 -0.16 -11.37 -4.63
CA ILE A 111 -1.38 -11.64 -3.87
C ILE A 111 -2.62 -11.33 -4.70
N ALA A 112 -3.60 -12.22 -4.66
CA ALA A 112 -4.92 -12.00 -5.24
C ALA A 112 -5.88 -11.48 -4.15
N LEU A 113 -6.78 -10.59 -4.53
CA LEU A 113 -7.72 -9.90 -3.65
C LEU A 113 -9.13 -10.06 -4.19
N ASP A 114 -10.05 -10.41 -3.32
CA ASP A 114 -11.49 -10.28 -3.61
C ASP A 114 -11.90 -8.82 -3.49
N GLY A 115 -13.06 -8.46 -4.01
CA GLY A 115 -13.54 -7.10 -3.83
C GLY A 115 -14.93 -6.84 -4.33
N ALA A 116 -15.59 -5.85 -3.75
CA ALA A 116 -16.83 -5.28 -4.23
C ALA A 116 -17.11 -3.92 -3.58
N GLN A 117 -18.07 -3.21 -4.14
CA GLN A 117 -18.71 -2.11 -3.45
C GLN A 117 -19.89 -2.67 -2.65
N VAL A 118 -19.91 -2.41 -1.34
CA VAL A 118 -21.00 -2.80 -0.44
C VAL A 118 -21.60 -1.56 0.21
N THR A 119 -22.74 -1.72 0.89
CA THR A 119 -23.37 -0.64 1.64
C THR A 119 -23.10 -0.81 3.13
N SER A 120 -22.68 0.25 3.81
CA SER A 120 -22.58 0.32 5.27
C SER A 120 -23.03 1.69 5.75
N ARG A 121 -23.90 1.73 6.77
CA ARG A 121 -24.48 2.97 7.32
C ARG A 121 -25.06 3.91 6.24
N GLY A 122 -25.71 3.35 5.23
CA GLY A 122 -26.31 4.12 4.13
C GLY A 122 -25.30 4.66 3.09
N ALA A 123 -24.01 4.41 3.26
CA ALA A 123 -22.98 4.82 2.32
C ALA A 123 -22.42 3.62 1.54
N ARG A 124 -22.06 3.84 0.28
CA ARG A 124 -21.30 2.88 -0.51
C ARG A 124 -19.83 2.93 -0.09
N VAL A 125 -19.26 1.76 0.16
CA VAL A 125 -17.86 1.56 0.57
C VAL A 125 -17.21 0.48 -0.25
N ASN A 126 -15.93 0.66 -0.54
CA ASN A 126 -15.13 -0.27 -1.30
C ASN A 126 -14.47 -1.24 -0.34
N VAL A 127 -14.84 -2.51 -0.44
CA VAL A 127 -14.34 -3.57 0.44
C VAL A 127 -13.46 -4.52 -0.34
N ILE A 128 -12.32 -4.88 0.22
CA ILE A 128 -11.48 -5.98 -0.27
C ILE A 128 -11.51 -7.14 0.71
N GLY A 129 -11.51 -8.35 0.16
CA GLY A 129 -11.35 -9.61 0.87
C GLY A 129 -9.93 -10.13 0.70
N VAL A 130 -9.29 -10.52 1.79
CA VAL A 130 -7.87 -10.88 1.81
C VAL A 130 -7.60 -12.09 2.69
N ASN A 131 -6.48 -12.78 2.43
CA ASN A 131 -5.85 -13.60 3.44
C ASN A 131 -5.09 -12.69 4.42
N PRO A 132 -5.46 -12.60 5.70
CA PRO A 132 -4.88 -11.65 6.64
C PRO A 132 -3.36 -11.80 6.79
N GLN A 133 -2.87 -13.05 6.82
CA GLN A 133 -1.44 -13.35 7.01
C GLN A 133 -0.59 -12.91 5.82
N GLN A 134 -1.12 -13.03 4.60
CA GLN A 134 -0.42 -12.62 3.38
C GLN A 134 -0.55 -11.12 3.12
N PHE A 135 -1.76 -10.57 3.27
CA PHE A 135 -2.02 -9.17 2.94
C PHE A 135 -1.36 -8.19 3.91
N ARG A 136 -1.13 -8.61 5.15
CA ARG A 136 -0.44 -7.82 6.16
C ARG A 136 0.86 -7.22 5.65
N SER A 137 1.66 -7.99 4.94
CA SER A 137 2.93 -7.56 4.35
C SER A 137 2.78 -6.49 3.25
N TRP A 138 1.59 -6.30 2.70
CA TRP A 138 1.31 -5.32 1.64
C TRP A 138 0.77 -3.98 2.16
N THR A 139 0.72 -3.81 3.47
CA THR A 139 0.26 -2.57 4.12
C THR A 139 1.44 -1.79 4.68
N PRO A 140 1.28 -0.47 4.96
CA PRO A 140 2.31 0.31 5.63
C PRO A 140 2.75 -0.32 6.94
N LEU A 141 3.99 -0.04 7.31
CA LEU A 141 4.69 -0.64 8.44
C LEU A 141 3.91 -0.58 9.75
N ASP A 142 3.38 0.59 10.11
CA ASP A 142 2.59 0.77 11.33
C ASP A 142 1.37 -0.16 11.36
N THR A 143 0.68 -0.28 10.22
CA THR A 143 -0.44 -1.20 10.05
C THR A 143 0.01 -2.65 10.09
N ALA A 144 1.08 -2.98 9.34
CA ALA A 144 1.62 -4.32 9.29
C ALA A 144 2.11 -4.82 10.67
N SER A 145 2.60 -3.94 11.53
CA SER A 145 3.11 -4.28 12.87
C SER A 145 2.01 -4.47 13.92
N ASP A 146 0.80 -3.97 13.69
CA ASP A 146 -0.30 -4.06 14.65
C ASP A 146 -0.91 -5.47 14.72
N GLN A 147 -0.30 -6.33 15.53
CA GLN A 147 -0.74 -7.72 15.72
C GLN A 147 -2.19 -7.82 16.19
N LYS A 148 -2.67 -6.87 17.02
CA LYS A 148 -4.05 -6.91 17.53
C LYS A 148 -5.06 -6.68 16.44
N LEU A 149 -4.74 -5.75 15.52
CA LEU A 149 -5.58 -5.42 14.37
C LEU A 149 -5.75 -6.64 13.45
N TRP A 150 -4.65 -7.34 13.14
CA TRP A 150 -4.65 -8.52 12.27
C TRP A 150 -5.32 -9.74 12.92
N ASN A 151 -5.14 -9.93 14.22
CA ASN A 151 -5.86 -10.99 14.95
C ASN A 151 -7.37 -10.74 14.94
N ALA A 152 -7.81 -9.49 15.10
CA ALA A 152 -9.23 -9.15 15.04
C ALA A 152 -9.81 -9.33 13.62
N LEU A 153 -9.04 -9.05 12.57
CA LEU A 153 -9.43 -9.33 11.18
C LEU A 153 -9.58 -10.84 10.93
N ASP A 154 -8.63 -11.64 11.41
CA ASP A 154 -8.65 -13.11 11.28
C ASP A 154 -9.82 -13.73 12.06
N ALA A 155 -10.19 -13.14 13.19
CA ALA A 155 -11.38 -13.50 13.98
C ALA A 155 -12.73 -13.10 13.32
N GLY A 156 -12.70 -12.51 12.11
CA GLY A 156 -13.90 -12.16 11.34
C GLY A 156 -14.37 -10.71 11.51
N GLY A 157 -13.58 -9.84 12.12
CA GLY A 157 -13.81 -8.40 12.12
C GLY A 157 -13.46 -7.73 10.80
N PHE A 158 -13.50 -6.40 10.76
CA PHE A 158 -13.03 -5.62 9.62
C PHE A 158 -12.11 -4.48 10.05
N ILE A 159 -11.16 -4.14 9.18
CA ILE A 159 -10.30 -2.98 9.30
C ILE A 159 -10.83 -1.90 8.36
N ALA A 160 -10.93 -0.64 8.82
CA ALA A 160 -11.27 0.49 7.96
C ALA A 160 -10.05 1.34 7.64
N SER A 161 -10.05 2.01 6.49
CA SER A 161 -9.13 3.10 6.25
C SER A 161 -9.43 4.26 7.22
N THR A 162 -8.43 5.04 7.58
CA THR A 162 -8.60 6.21 8.44
C THR A 162 -9.67 7.18 7.90
N GLN A 163 -9.75 7.30 6.56
CA GLN A 163 -10.76 8.12 5.89
C GLN A 163 -12.17 7.54 6.04
N ALA A 164 -12.32 6.23 5.84
CA ALA A 164 -13.63 5.56 5.98
C ALA A 164 -14.11 5.59 7.43
N GLN A 165 -13.23 5.41 8.41
CA GLN A 165 -13.57 5.56 9.83
C GLN A 165 -14.19 6.92 10.12
N ARG A 166 -13.54 8.01 9.68
CA ARG A 166 -14.03 9.37 9.90
C ARG A 166 -15.36 9.60 9.18
N LYS A 167 -15.45 9.25 7.90
CA LYS A 167 -16.64 9.41 7.06
C LYS A 167 -17.86 8.69 7.61
N LEU A 168 -17.68 7.45 8.08
CA LEU A 168 -18.75 6.59 8.59
C LEU A 168 -18.93 6.70 10.11
N ARG A 169 -18.10 7.49 10.80
CA ARG A 169 -18.10 7.63 12.26
C ARG A 169 -18.06 6.27 12.96
N LEU A 170 -17.05 5.44 12.60
CA LEU A 170 -16.88 4.12 13.18
C LEU A 170 -16.18 4.24 14.54
N HIS A 171 -16.68 3.49 15.53
CA HIS A 171 -16.16 3.44 16.89
C HIS A 171 -15.74 2.01 17.21
N GLN A 172 -14.53 1.86 17.75
CA GLN A 172 -13.97 0.58 18.14
C GLN A 172 -14.88 -0.13 19.17
N GLY A 173 -14.92 -1.46 19.12
CA GLY A 173 -15.77 -2.27 19.99
C GLY A 173 -17.27 -2.27 19.61
N ARG A 174 -17.61 -1.78 18.42
CA ARG A 174 -18.98 -1.85 17.88
C ARG A 174 -19.04 -2.68 16.61
N ALA A 175 -20.15 -3.42 16.46
CA ALA A 175 -20.46 -4.11 15.22
C ALA A 175 -21.18 -3.21 14.23
N TYR A 176 -20.95 -3.43 12.93
CA TYR A 176 -21.55 -2.72 11.82
C TYR A 176 -22.01 -3.69 10.75
N SER A 177 -23.19 -3.43 10.18
CA SER A 177 -23.71 -4.21 9.06
C SER A 177 -23.07 -3.75 7.76
N LEU A 178 -22.53 -4.70 7.01
CA LEU A 178 -22.07 -4.55 5.63
C LEU A 178 -23.03 -5.35 4.75
N THR A 179 -23.59 -4.73 3.72
CA THR A 179 -24.53 -5.33 2.79
C THR A 179 -23.93 -5.39 1.40
N GLY A 180 -23.56 -6.59 0.96
CA GLY A 180 -23.17 -6.96 -0.39
C GLY A 180 -24.27 -7.82 -1.03
N ALA A 181 -23.94 -9.02 -1.49
CA ALA A 181 -24.95 -10.02 -1.89
C ALA A 181 -25.76 -10.52 -0.68
N ALA A 182 -25.13 -10.52 0.49
CA ALA A 182 -25.79 -10.76 1.79
C ALA A 182 -25.40 -9.66 2.78
N THR A 183 -26.19 -9.52 3.84
CA THR A 183 -25.88 -8.61 4.95
C THR A 183 -25.18 -9.38 6.07
N VAL A 184 -24.01 -8.89 6.45
CA VAL A 184 -23.20 -9.49 7.52
C VAL A 184 -22.89 -8.41 8.56
N SER A 185 -23.14 -8.71 9.84
CA SER A 185 -22.70 -7.86 10.95
C SER A 185 -21.28 -8.24 11.35
N LEU A 186 -20.39 -7.27 11.41
CA LEU A 186 -18.96 -7.45 11.67
C LEU A 186 -18.47 -6.47 12.72
N ASP A 187 -17.60 -6.95 13.59
CA ASP A 187 -16.95 -6.09 14.58
C ASP A 187 -15.90 -5.20 13.93
N PHE A 188 -15.91 -3.92 14.30
CA PHE A 188 -14.89 -2.99 13.87
C PHE A 188 -13.59 -3.19 14.65
N ALA A 189 -12.60 -3.79 14.00
CA ALA A 189 -11.30 -4.08 14.59
C ALA A 189 -10.48 -2.82 14.87
N GLY A 190 -10.55 -1.85 13.98
CA GLY A 190 -9.82 -0.60 14.07
C GLY A 190 -9.63 0.08 12.72
N ALA A 191 -9.06 1.28 12.75
CA ALA A 191 -8.70 2.01 11.54
C ALA A 191 -7.19 2.12 11.41
N ALA A 192 -6.71 1.95 10.18
CA ALA A 192 -5.29 2.07 9.86
C ALA A 192 -5.06 2.56 8.41
N PRO A 193 -3.90 3.12 8.11
CA PRO A 193 -3.45 3.34 6.74
C PRO A 193 -3.36 2.00 6.00
N LEU A 194 -4.05 1.87 4.86
CA LEU A 194 -4.06 0.61 4.10
C LEU A 194 -3.04 0.58 2.94
N GLY A 195 -2.26 1.65 2.77
CA GLY A 195 -1.24 1.76 1.72
C GLY A 195 -1.79 1.94 0.29
N MET A 196 -3.11 1.85 0.11
CA MET A 196 -3.77 1.96 -1.18
C MET A 196 -4.97 2.91 -1.09
N THR A 197 -5.07 3.82 -2.06
CA THR A 197 -6.20 4.74 -2.17
C THR A 197 -7.43 4.04 -2.76
N GLY A 198 -8.62 4.45 -2.34
CA GLY A 198 -9.88 3.91 -2.87
C GLY A 198 -10.35 2.63 -2.20
N ILE A 199 -9.62 2.10 -1.20
CA ILE A 199 -10.08 1.02 -0.33
C ILE A 199 -10.60 1.64 0.96
N ASP A 200 -11.86 1.35 1.28
CA ASP A 200 -12.50 1.83 2.50
C ASP A 200 -12.36 0.81 3.63
N MET A 201 -12.49 -0.49 3.33
CA MET A 201 -12.48 -1.55 4.34
C MET A 201 -11.78 -2.81 3.83
N VAL A 202 -11.20 -3.56 4.77
CA VAL A 202 -10.58 -4.86 4.57
C VAL A 202 -11.29 -5.89 5.43
N VAL A 203 -11.63 -7.03 4.84
CA VAL A 203 -12.21 -8.20 5.51
C VAL A 203 -11.41 -9.46 5.18
N SER A 204 -11.54 -10.52 5.98
CA SER A 204 -10.92 -11.80 5.66
C SER A 204 -11.63 -12.48 4.47
N ASN A 205 -10.95 -13.44 3.81
CA ASN A 205 -11.55 -14.21 2.71
C ASN A 205 -12.82 -14.95 3.14
N GLN A 206 -12.93 -15.39 4.39
CA GLN A 206 -14.14 -16.02 4.91
C GLN A 206 -15.31 -15.04 4.95
N VAL A 207 -15.07 -13.82 5.41
CA VAL A 207 -16.07 -12.75 5.43
C VAL A 207 -16.39 -12.29 4.00
N SER A 208 -15.37 -12.23 3.12
CA SER A 208 -15.51 -11.94 1.69
C SER A 208 -16.55 -12.88 1.03
N ALA A 209 -16.40 -14.17 1.23
CA ALA A 209 -17.35 -15.18 0.71
C ALA A 209 -18.78 -14.99 1.25
N ARG A 210 -18.94 -14.66 2.53
CA ARG A 210 -20.25 -14.40 3.15
C ARG A 210 -20.92 -13.14 2.61
N LEU A 211 -20.13 -12.10 2.29
CA LEU A 211 -20.61 -10.86 1.68
C LEU A 211 -20.89 -11.01 0.18
N GLY A 212 -20.43 -12.09 -0.45
CA GLY A 212 -20.50 -12.31 -1.89
C GLY A 212 -19.61 -11.35 -2.69
N LEU A 213 -18.41 -11.06 -2.20
CA LEU A 213 -17.45 -10.25 -2.96
C LEU A 213 -16.99 -11.03 -4.20
N ILE A 214 -16.64 -10.32 -5.26
CA ILE A 214 -16.09 -10.92 -6.49
C ILE A 214 -14.74 -11.53 -6.17
N HIS A 215 -14.61 -12.84 -6.37
CA HIS A 215 -13.40 -13.57 -6.12
C HIS A 215 -12.29 -13.18 -7.10
N HIS A 216 -11.08 -12.95 -6.57
CA HIS A 216 -9.91 -12.51 -7.35
C HIS A 216 -10.18 -11.28 -8.24
N LEU A 217 -10.93 -10.31 -7.75
CA LEU A 217 -11.23 -9.06 -8.47
C LEU A 217 -9.96 -8.33 -8.88
N ALA A 218 -8.93 -8.40 -8.06
CA ALA A 218 -7.64 -7.77 -8.30
C ALA A 218 -6.47 -8.66 -7.89
N ALA A 219 -5.28 -8.32 -8.36
CA ALA A 219 -4.01 -8.89 -7.91
C ALA A 219 -2.96 -7.79 -7.76
N LEU A 220 -2.14 -7.89 -6.71
CA LEU A 220 -0.95 -7.07 -6.52
C LEU A 220 0.29 -7.87 -6.85
N ILE A 221 1.22 -7.24 -7.54
CA ILE A 221 2.46 -7.87 -8.02
C ILE A 221 3.63 -7.02 -7.59
N SER A 222 4.61 -7.65 -6.94
CA SER A 222 5.93 -7.07 -6.66
C SER A 222 6.97 -7.78 -7.51
N ALA A 223 7.65 -7.02 -8.36
CA ALA A 223 8.67 -7.48 -9.28
C ALA A 223 9.78 -6.41 -9.42
N PRO A 224 10.52 -6.12 -8.32
CA PRO A 224 11.45 -4.98 -8.27
C PRO A 224 12.56 -5.05 -9.32
N GLY A 225 13.00 -6.25 -9.70
CA GLY A 225 14.02 -6.49 -10.72
C GLY A 225 13.55 -6.35 -12.17
N LEU A 226 12.24 -6.17 -12.42
CA LEU A 226 11.72 -6.02 -13.78
C LEU A 226 11.46 -4.56 -14.14
N SER A 227 11.79 -4.17 -15.37
CA SER A 227 11.31 -2.91 -15.91
C SER A 227 9.78 -2.91 -15.98
N MET A 228 9.14 -1.77 -15.75
CA MET A 228 7.69 -1.66 -15.80
C MET A 228 7.12 -2.01 -17.18
N ALA A 229 7.86 -1.71 -18.26
CA ALA A 229 7.46 -2.08 -19.61
C ALA A 229 7.41 -3.60 -19.77
N ARG A 230 8.45 -4.30 -19.34
CA ARG A 230 8.54 -5.77 -19.36
C ARG A 230 7.45 -6.39 -18.49
N LEU A 231 7.32 -5.97 -17.23
CA LEU A 231 6.30 -6.50 -16.32
C LEU A 231 4.89 -6.37 -16.92
N ARG A 232 4.54 -5.19 -17.46
CA ARG A 232 3.23 -4.98 -18.07
C ARG A 232 3.00 -5.83 -19.32
N HIS A 233 4.05 -6.04 -20.13
CA HIS A 233 3.99 -6.89 -21.31
C HIS A 233 3.70 -8.35 -20.89
N ASP A 234 4.49 -8.88 -19.98
CA ASP A 234 4.39 -10.27 -19.56
C ASP A 234 3.07 -10.56 -18.82
N VAL A 235 2.60 -9.62 -17.98
CA VAL A 235 1.30 -9.73 -17.33
C VAL A 235 0.15 -9.71 -18.34
N ARG A 236 0.20 -8.86 -19.38
CA ARG A 236 -0.81 -8.88 -20.47
C ARG A 236 -0.82 -10.21 -21.21
N ALA A 237 0.35 -10.77 -21.50
CA ALA A 237 0.48 -12.09 -22.11
C ALA A 237 -0.15 -13.16 -21.23
N ALA A 238 0.13 -13.14 -19.92
CA ALA A 238 -0.44 -14.08 -18.94
C ALA A 238 -1.98 -14.00 -18.83
N LEU A 239 -2.57 -12.84 -19.12
CA LEU A 239 -4.02 -12.64 -19.12
C LEU A 239 -4.71 -13.07 -20.41
N HIS A 240 -3.97 -13.52 -21.44
CA HIS A 240 -4.51 -13.99 -22.71
C HIS A 240 -5.58 -13.09 -23.36
N GLY A 241 -5.32 -11.77 -23.41
CA GLY A 241 -6.22 -10.81 -24.06
C GLY A 241 -7.52 -10.54 -23.31
N THR A 242 -7.73 -11.05 -22.09
CA THR A 242 -8.89 -10.68 -21.30
C THR A 242 -8.85 -9.19 -20.92
N ALA A 243 -10.01 -8.56 -20.90
CA ALA A 243 -10.14 -7.14 -20.55
C ALA A 243 -9.78 -6.91 -19.08
N ALA A 244 -8.51 -6.65 -18.81
CA ALA A 244 -8.01 -6.32 -17.49
C ALA A 244 -7.35 -4.95 -17.48
N LYS A 245 -7.51 -4.22 -16.40
CA LYS A 245 -6.87 -2.94 -16.17
C LYS A 245 -5.58 -3.15 -15.39
N LEU A 246 -4.47 -2.68 -15.94
CA LEU A 246 -3.16 -2.72 -15.31
C LEU A 246 -2.82 -1.32 -14.78
N ILE A 247 -2.64 -1.23 -13.46
CA ILE A 247 -2.40 0.02 -12.75
C ILE A 247 -0.97 -0.03 -12.23
N ARG A 248 -0.12 0.89 -12.68
CA ARG A 248 1.22 1.05 -12.15
C ARG A 248 1.14 1.62 -10.74
N LEU A 249 1.75 0.93 -9.78
CA LEU A 249 1.88 1.37 -8.39
C LEU A 249 3.31 1.87 -8.10
N ARG A 250 4.32 1.24 -8.71
CA ARG A 250 5.69 1.77 -8.65
C ARG A 250 5.74 3.18 -9.23
N PRO A 251 6.28 4.17 -8.54
CA PRO A 251 6.46 5.52 -9.07
C PRO A 251 7.15 5.52 -10.43
N ARG A 252 6.81 6.47 -11.31
CA ARG A 252 7.46 6.58 -12.64
C ARG A 252 8.90 6.98 -12.55
N HIS A 253 9.16 7.82 -11.55
CA HIS A 253 10.48 8.25 -11.10
C HIS A 253 10.45 8.20 -9.58
N ALA A 254 11.60 8.06 -8.92
CA ALA A 254 11.71 8.48 -7.53
C ALA A 254 11.11 9.88 -7.45
N PRO A 255 10.23 10.19 -6.48
CA PRO A 255 9.68 11.54 -6.39
C PRO A 255 10.84 12.54 -6.46
N PRO A 256 10.68 13.67 -7.15
CA PRO A 256 11.72 14.68 -7.17
C PRO A 256 12.03 15.06 -5.73
N ILE A 257 13.31 15.20 -5.42
CA ILE A 257 13.79 15.49 -4.06
C ILE A 257 13.21 16.81 -3.57
N VAL A 258 13.03 17.77 -4.48
CA VAL A 258 12.39 19.06 -4.22
C VAL A 258 11.42 19.38 -5.35
N ALA A 259 10.19 19.71 -5.01
CA ALA A 259 9.26 20.25 -5.99
C ALA A 259 9.73 21.65 -6.39
N GLY A 260 10.38 21.78 -7.55
CA GLY A 260 10.57 23.06 -8.23
C GLY A 260 12.01 23.48 -8.52
N HIS A 261 12.98 23.30 -7.67
CA HIS A 261 14.37 23.73 -7.94
C HIS A 261 15.39 22.84 -7.26
N ILE A 262 16.26 22.20 -8.05
CA ILE A 262 17.42 21.46 -7.54
C ILE A 262 18.58 22.44 -7.55
N PRO A 263 19.17 22.81 -6.40
CA PRO A 263 20.36 23.64 -6.34
C PRO A 263 21.52 23.01 -7.12
N ALA A 264 22.29 23.82 -7.81
CA ALA A 264 23.47 23.36 -8.54
C ALA A 264 24.40 22.59 -7.59
N GLY A 265 24.82 21.38 -7.98
CA GLY A 265 25.70 20.52 -7.20
C GLY A 265 25.00 19.60 -6.18
N LYS A 266 23.67 19.64 -6.06
CA LYS A 266 22.93 18.65 -5.24
C LYS A 266 22.37 17.50 -6.11
N PRO A 267 22.20 16.27 -5.55
CA PRO A 267 21.66 15.11 -6.26
C PRO A 267 20.30 15.37 -6.90
N ALA A 268 20.12 14.89 -8.14
CA ALA A 268 18.91 15.14 -8.92
C ALA A 268 17.76 14.14 -8.65
N SER A 269 18.02 13.06 -7.92
CA SER A 269 17.05 12.03 -7.59
C SER A 269 17.34 11.42 -6.22
N TYR A 270 16.33 10.76 -5.62
CA TYR A 270 16.55 10.04 -4.37
C TYR A 270 17.59 8.92 -4.50
N ILE A 271 17.64 8.22 -5.62
CA ILE A 271 18.66 7.18 -5.85
C ILE A 271 20.06 7.79 -5.79
N GLN A 272 20.29 8.87 -6.52
CA GLN A 272 21.55 9.60 -6.49
C GLN A 272 21.85 10.14 -5.10
N LEU A 273 20.84 10.67 -4.39
CA LEU A 273 21.00 11.17 -3.02
C LEU A 273 21.47 10.07 -2.06
N PHE A 274 20.88 8.87 -2.13
CA PHE A 274 21.29 7.74 -1.30
C PHE A 274 22.72 7.30 -1.65
N GLN A 275 23.05 7.20 -2.94
CA GLN A 275 24.39 6.84 -3.42
C GLN A 275 25.46 7.83 -2.93
N GLU A 276 25.24 9.11 -3.16
CA GLU A 276 26.19 10.15 -2.76
C GLU A 276 26.26 10.32 -1.24
N SER A 277 25.13 10.21 -0.53
CA SER A 277 25.13 10.27 0.93
C SER A 277 25.87 9.10 1.56
N ALA A 278 25.72 7.87 1.06
CA ALA A 278 26.49 6.73 1.53
C ALA A 278 27.97 6.93 1.27
N ALA A 279 28.35 7.33 0.06
CA ALA A 279 29.75 7.52 -0.33
C ALA A 279 30.45 8.65 0.46
N LEU A 280 29.75 9.78 0.70
CA LEU A 280 30.35 10.96 1.32
C LEU A 280 30.32 10.92 2.85
N TYR A 281 29.22 10.43 3.45
CA TYR A 281 29.00 10.54 4.90
C TYR A 281 29.19 9.21 5.66
N CYS A 282 29.26 8.08 4.93
CA CYS A 282 29.58 6.78 5.50
C CYS A 282 30.22 5.84 4.47
N PRO A 283 31.49 6.08 4.07
CA PRO A 283 32.18 5.17 3.15
C PRO A 283 32.12 3.72 3.61
N GLY A 284 31.64 2.83 2.74
CA GLY A 284 31.42 1.41 3.03
C GLY A 284 30.00 1.04 3.44
N LEU A 285 29.11 1.99 3.71
CA LEU A 285 27.67 1.73 3.86
C LEU A 285 27.06 1.44 2.48
N PRO A 286 26.39 0.30 2.26
CA PRO A 286 25.64 0.09 1.04
C PRO A 286 24.51 1.13 0.90
N TRP A 287 24.51 1.87 -0.20
CA TRP A 287 23.49 2.92 -0.44
C TRP A 287 22.07 2.35 -0.49
N GLU A 288 21.94 1.10 -0.89
CA GLU A 288 20.68 0.37 -0.93
C GLU A 288 20.03 0.24 0.46
N VAL A 289 20.85 0.24 1.51
CA VAL A 289 20.38 0.24 2.91
C VAL A 289 19.76 1.58 3.25
N LEU A 290 20.38 2.70 2.87
CA LEU A 290 19.78 4.02 3.04
C LEU A 290 18.47 4.15 2.25
N ALA A 291 18.46 3.65 1.01
CA ALA A 291 17.26 3.63 0.17
C ALA A 291 16.14 2.79 0.77
N ALA A 292 16.47 1.63 1.35
CA ALA A 292 15.52 0.75 2.01
C ALA A 292 14.94 1.42 3.27
N ILE A 293 15.78 2.04 4.10
CA ILE A 293 15.32 2.80 5.27
C ILE A 293 14.40 3.94 4.82
N GLY A 294 14.80 4.80 3.90
CA GLY A 294 13.97 5.90 3.42
C GLY A 294 12.64 5.45 2.80
N GLN A 295 12.63 4.27 2.17
CA GLN A 295 11.39 3.69 1.63
C GLN A 295 10.45 3.24 2.75
N ILE A 296 10.96 2.55 3.77
CA ILE A 296 10.19 2.05 4.89
C ILE A 296 9.64 3.21 5.73
N GLU A 297 10.47 4.21 6.00
CA GLU A 297 10.13 5.33 6.88
C GLU A 297 9.12 6.30 6.27
N SER A 298 9.28 6.66 5.00
CA SER A 298 8.47 7.72 4.40
C SER A 298 8.03 7.48 2.96
N GLY A 299 8.42 6.36 2.34
CA GLY A 299 8.25 6.18 0.89
C GLY A 299 9.07 7.17 0.08
N TRP A 300 10.33 7.40 0.49
CA TRP A 300 11.25 8.39 -0.09
C TRP A 300 10.66 9.80 -0.08
N GLY A 301 10.23 10.26 1.10
CA GLY A 301 9.69 11.59 1.30
C GLY A 301 8.25 11.79 0.84
N ALA A 302 7.54 10.72 0.47
CA ALA A 302 6.11 10.81 0.15
C ALA A 302 5.25 11.09 1.40
N ASN A 303 5.71 10.66 2.58
CA ASN A 303 5.07 10.91 3.87
C ASN A 303 6.09 11.37 4.91
N THR A 304 6.24 12.67 5.08
CA THR A 304 7.20 13.30 5.99
C THR A 304 6.55 13.82 7.28
N GLY A 305 5.24 13.63 7.44
CA GLY A 305 4.50 14.09 8.61
C GLY A 305 4.84 13.29 9.86
N PRO A 306 4.40 13.75 11.05
CA PRO A 306 4.72 13.09 12.30
C PRO A 306 4.15 11.67 12.33
N SER A 307 5.01 10.70 12.71
CA SER A 307 4.57 9.37 13.09
C SER A 307 3.81 9.40 14.43
N THR A 308 3.28 8.28 14.86
CA THR A 308 2.67 8.16 16.20
C THR A 308 3.65 8.46 17.33
N ALA A 309 4.94 8.23 17.10
CA ALA A 309 6.03 8.56 18.03
C ALA A 309 6.59 9.97 17.86
N GLY A 310 6.05 10.75 16.90
CA GLY A 310 6.50 12.12 16.62
C GLY A 310 7.75 12.21 15.75
N ALA A 311 8.13 11.14 15.03
CA ALA A 311 9.22 11.17 14.07
C ALA A 311 8.83 11.97 12.81
N LEU A 312 9.78 12.69 12.20
CA LEU A 312 9.57 13.66 11.14
C LEU A 312 10.54 13.45 9.96
N GLY A 313 10.14 13.98 8.81
CA GLY A 313 10.99 14.09 7.62
C GLY A 313 11.13 12.81 6.81
N PRO A 314 11.90 12.86 5.70
CA PRO A 314 12.06 11.74 4.77
C PRO A 314 12.66 10.50 5.40
N MET A 315 13.44 10.65 6.46
CA MET A 315 14.13 9.59 7.18
C MET A 315 13.53 9.33 8.57
N GLN A 316 12.39 9.96 8.90
CA GLN A 316 11.62 9.80 10.14
C GLN A 316 12.48 9.86 11.42
N PHE A 317 13.28 10.91 11.55
CA PHE A 317 14.01 11.18 12.78
C PHE A 317 13.09 11.67 13.90
N LEU A 318 13.31 11.18 15.11
CA LEU A 318 12.78 11.83 16.30
C LEU A 318 13.47 13.19 16.49
N PRO A 319 12.77 14.26 16.93
CA PRO A 319 13.39 15.57 17.16
C PRO A 319 14.60 15.53 18.10
N SER A 320 14.61 14.66 19.12
CA SER A 320 15.74 14.47 20.01
C SER A 320 16.96 13.87 19.32
N THR A 321 16.74 12.86 18.46
CA THR A 321 17.81 12.26 17.64
C THR A 321 18.32 13.24 16.59
N TRP A 322 17.40 14.03 16.01
CA TRP A 322 17.79 15.08 15.07
C TRP A 322 18.69 16.16 15.68
N ALA A 323 18.39 16.59 16.91
CA ALA A 323 19.21 17.57 17.63
C ALA A 323 20.68 17.12 17.82
N GLU A 324 20.93 15.81 17.88
CA GLU A 324 22.25 15.24 18.03
C GLU A 324 22.94 14.94 16.68
N TRP A 325 22.17 14.42 15.72
CA TRP A 325 22.72 13.84 14.48
C TRP A 325 22.44 14.64 13.22
N GLY A 326 21.54 15.62 13.26
CA GLY A 326 21.20 16.47 12.11
C GLY A 326 22.41 17.26 11.62
N ILE A 327 22.66 17.22 10.32
CA ILE A 327 23.69 18.00 9.63
C ILE A 327 23.11 18.65 8.38
N SER A 328 23.65 19.82 8.02
CA SER A 328 23.43 20.39 6.71
C SER A 328 24.27 19.63 5.69
N GLY A 329 23.59 18.96 4.74
CA GLY A 329 24.24 18.13 3.74
C GLY A 329 24.69 18.90 2.51
N PHE A 330 25.62 18.31 1.75
CA PHE A 330 26.05 18.81 0.43
C PHE A 330 26.53 20.27 0.42
N GLY A 331 27.16 20.70 1.52
CA GLY A 331 27.75 22.05 1.63
C GLY A 331 26.75 23.17 1.86
N ASP A 332 25.53 22.87 2.24
CA ASP A 332 24.57 23.88 2.68
C ASP A 332 25.08 24.60 3.95
N GLN A 333 24.94 25.92 4.00
CA GLN A 333 25.41 26.76 5.10
C GLN A 333 24.32 27.10 6.11
N GLY A 334 23.08 26.64 5.86
CA GLY A 334 21.95 26.86 6.75
C GLY A 334 21.95 25.90 7.96
N PRO A 335 21.09 26.12 8.96
CA PRO A 335 20.81 25.14 9.98
C PRO A 335 20.17 23.89 9.34
N PRO A 336 20.47 22.66 9.84
CA PRO A 336 19.89 21.46 9.26
C PRO A 336 18.36 21.42 9.45
N ASP A 337 17.65 21.09 8.38
CA ASP A 337 16.19 20.92 8.35
C ASP A 337 15.82 19.43 8.28
N ILE A 338 15.13 18.95 9.30
CA ILE A 338 14.66 17.56 9.40
C ILE A 338 13.72 17.17 8.25
N MET A 339 13.07 18.16 7.61
CA MET A 339 12.16 17.98 6.48
C MET A 339 12.87 18.00 5.13
N ASP A 340 14.11 18.52 5.07
CA ASP A 340 14.90 18.57 3.84
C ASP A 340 15.59 17.21 3.60
N PRO A 341 15.31 16.51 2.48
CA PRO A 341 15.98 15.27 2.16
C PRO A 341 17.49 15.40 1.99
N PHE A 342 18.01 16.58 1.59
CA PHE A 342 19.44 16.84 1.47
C PHE A 342 20.16 16.92 2.81
N ASP A 343 19.43 17.11 3.90
CA ASP A 343 19.95 17.08 5.26
C ASP A 343 19.63 15.74 5.94
N ALA A 344 18.40 15.26 5.77
CA ALA A 344 17.93 14.06 6.45
C ALA A 344 18.66 12.78 6.00
N VAL A 345 18.91 12.61 4.69
CA VAL A 345 19.60 11.40 4.18
C VAL A 345 21.08 11.37 4.57
N PRO A 346 21.87 12.45 4.42
CA PRO A 346 23.22 12.52 4.97
C PRO A 346 23.28 12.28 6.48
N SER A 347 22.35 12.85 7.24
CA SER A 347 22.27 12.65 8.70
C SER A 347 22.04 11.17 9.05
N ALA A 348 21.16 10.47 8.30
CA ALA A 348 20.94 9.03 8.46
C ALA A 348 22.19 8.21 8.13
N ALA A 349 22.91 8.56 7.06
CA ALA A 349 24.18 7.90 6.72
C ALA A 349 25.20 8.07 7.85
N ARG A 350 25.36 9.29 8.38
CA ARG A 350 26.23 9.58 9.51
C ARG A 350 25.85 8.81 10.77
N TYR A 351 24.56 8.75 11.11
CA TYR A 351 24.06 7.99 12.25
C TYR A 351 24.37 6.49 12.12
N LEU A 352 24.09 5.90 10.96
CA LEU A 352 24.39 4.50 10.68
C LEU A 352 25.89 4.22 10.74
N CYS A 353 26.72 5.16 10.25
CA CYS A 353 28.17 5.05 10.32
C CYS A 353 28.67 4.95 11.76
N ALA A 354 28.24 5.86 12.60
CA ALA A 354 28.58 5.86 14.05
C ALA A 354 28.15 4.57 14.75
N ALA A 355 27.05 3.96 14.33
CA ALA A 355 26.58 2.67 14.82
C ALA A 355 27.31 1.45 14.21
N GLY A 356 28.28 1.66 13.28
CA GLY A 356 29.10 0.60 12.69
C GLY A 356 28.63 0.12 11.31
N GLY A 357 27.75 0.87 10.64
CA GLY A 357 27.12 0.52 9.36
C GLY A 357 28.06 0.49 8.15
N SER A 358 29.30 1.00 8.30
CA SER A 358 30.34 0.96 7.26
C SER A 358 30.94 -0.42 7.00
N THR A 359 30.61 -1.43 7.82
CA THR A 359 31.12 -2.79 7.69
C THR A 359 29.99 -3.80 7.61
N ALA A 360 30.18 -4.87 6.85
CA ALA A 360 29.20 -5.95 6.73
C ALA A 360 28.82 -6.57 8.09
N ALA A 361 29.79 -6.73 8.99
CA ALA A 361 29.57 -7.28 10.33
C ALA A 361 28.81 -6.31 11.26
N GLY A 362 29.02 -5.01 11.12
CA GLY A 362 28.38 -3.97 11.94
C GLY A 362 26.99 -3.55 11.43
N LEU A 363 26.72 -3.79 10.15
CA LEU A 363 25.52 -3.32 9.47
C LEU A 363 24.19 -3.73 10.15
N PRO A 364 23.97 -5.01 10.55
CA PRO A 364 22.74 -5.37 11.26
C PRO A 364 22.56 -4.63 12.58
N ARG A 365 23.64 -4.39 13.31
CA ARG A 365 23.62 -3.63 14.57
C ARG A 365 23.29 -2.15 14.31
N ALA A 366 23.83 -1.56 13.26
CA ALA A 366 23.56 -0.17 12.88
C ALA A 366 22.08 0.02 12.52
N ILE A 367 21.52 -0.89 11.72
CA ILE A 367 20.09 -0.87 11.38
C ILE A 367 19.23 -1.09 12.63
N PHE A 368 19.64 -1.98 13.53
CA PHE A 368 18.95 -2.18 14.82
C PHE A 368 18.97 -0.92 15.69
N ALA A 369 20.07 -0.17 15.72
CA ALA A 369 20.12 1.10 16.43
C ALA A 369 19.15 2.14 15.88
N TYR A 370 18.79 2.06 14.58
CA TYR A 370 17.83 2.97 13.94
C TYR A 370 16.41 2.77 14.45
N ASN A 371 15.95 1.52 14.62
CA ASN A 371 14.56 1.21 15.01
C ASN A 371 14.42 0.14 16.11
N HIS A 372 15.44 -0.27 16.80
CA HIS A 372 15.42 -1.20 17.94
C HIS A 372 14.57 -2.49 17.76
N ALA A 373 14.33 -2.94 16.52
CA ALA A 373 13.51 -4.09 16.21
C ALA A 373 14.21 -5.05 15.25
N VAL A 374 14.31 -6.34 15.61
CA VAL A 374 14.96 -7.37 14.77
C VAL A 374 14.23 -7.56 13.43
N TRP A 375 12.90 -7.49 13.43
CA TRP A 375 12.13 -7.58 12.19
C TRP A 375 12.45 -6.42 11.23
N TYR A 376 12.67 -5.20 11.74
CA TYR A 376 13.07 -4.03 10.93
C TYR A 376 14.43 -4.25 10.26
N VAL A 377 15.40 -4.82 10.99
CA VAL A 377 16.71 -5.18 10.42
C VAL A 377 16.55 -6.13 9.25
N ASN A 378 15.75 -7.19 9.42
CA ASN A 378 15.52 -8.18 8.38
C ASN A 378 14.84 -7.58 7.14
N GLU A 379 13.90 -6.66 7.37
CA GLU A 379 13.18 -5.97 6.30
C GLU A 379 14.08 -5.04 5.52
N VAL A 380 14.82 -4.17 6.20
CA VAL A 380 15.79 -3.27 5.54
C VAL A 380 16.77 -4.07 4.71
N LEU A 381 17.34 -5.14 5.24
CA LEU A 381 18.30 -5.99 4.52
C LEU A 381 17.65 -6.73 3.33
N ALA A 382 16.39 -7.15 3.47
CA ALA A 382 15.67 -7.80 2.36
C ALA A 382 15.39 -6.81 1.23
N LEU A 383 14.93 -5.61 1.57
CA LEU A 383 14.64 -4.56 0.59
C LEU A 383 15.92 -4.02 -0.06
N ALA A 384 17.00 -3.87 0.71
CA ALA A 384 18.31 -3.48 0.17
C ALA A 384 18.82 -4.47 -0.87
N ARG A 385 18.67 -5.79 -0.64
CA ARG A 385 19.01 -6.81 -1.66
C ARG A 385 18.16 -6.67 -2.93
N GLN A 386 16.88 -6.32 -2.81
CA GLN A 386 16.03 -6.06 -3.98
C GLN A 386 16.51 -4.84 -4.77
N TYR A 387 16.92 -3.78 -4.08
CA TYR A 387 17.50 -2.60 -4.76
C TYR A 387 18.84 -2.91 -5.40
N GLN A 388 19.70 -3.69 -4.77
CA GLN A 388 20.94 -4.16 -5.36
C GLN A 388 20.71 -4.93 -6.67
N GLN A 389 19.69 -5.79 -6.72
CA GLN A 389 19.33 -6.53 -7.94
C GLN A 389 18.71 -5.63 -9.02
N ALA A 390 18.03 -4.55 -8.64
CA ALA A 390 17.32 -3.66 -9.55
C ALA A 390 18.19 -2.54 -10.12
N TYR A 391 19.26 -2.14 -9.43
CA TYR A 391 20.07 -0.97 -9.72
C TYR A 391 21.59 -1.22 -9.66
N GLY A 392 22.02 -2.44 -9.26
CA GLY A 392 23.44 -2.87 -9.16
C GLY A 392 23.99 -3.47 -10.44
#